data_baf5a16359084f89dbab86079d075afd
#
_entry.id   baf5a16359084f89dbab86079d075afd
#
_cell.length_a   1.000
_cell.length_b   1.000
_cell.length_c   1.000
_cell.angle_alpha   90.00
_cell.angle_beta   90.00
_cell.angle_gamma   90.00
#
_symmetry.space_group_name_H-M   'P 1'
#
loop_
_entity.id
_entity.type
_entity.pdbx_description
1 polymer ?
#
loop_
_entity_poly.entity_id
_entity_poly.type
_entity_poly.pdbx_seq_one_letter_code
_entity_poly.pdbx_strand_id
1 'polypeptide(L)'
;MHGTDGQHNHQHSHDDGHDHSDSHNHAEALPQPNHNHVEETTRVLSLKSVDAKDFANTVNIDERHADLFGRLLVQNIDGRIEPINTLALEILRKVHGKEKFYNLNANQFLLSASTNPFKWVNVPIVKVNGKGGESVIDKLKADANGYTSMVNLLAMNSDGGAAFILADDYQRAFAKKPADQTTYDKFVMELNDKLYAMQQLLDGQYLGILPLPGDKNNSWVAMPYTPADNQPLTNPVAMYF
;
A
#
# COMPACT_ATOMS: atom_id res chain seq x y z
N MET A 1 60.03 -27.88 -32.22
CA MET A 1 60.02 -29.25 -31.76
C MET A 1 58.57 -29.63 -31.50
N HIS A 2 58.10 -30.41 -32.46
CA HIS A 2 57.37 -31.68 -32.32
C HIS A 2 56.14 -31.61 -31.44
N GLY A 3 54.97 -31.94 -31.89
CA GLY A 3 54.46 -32.88 -32.92
C GLY A 3 53.17 -33.43 -32.37
N THR A 4 52.22 -33.51 -33.21
CA THR A 4 51.42 -34.57 -33.85
C THR A 4 50.19 -34.99 -33.07
N ASP A 5 49.04 -34.75 -33.64
CA ASP A 5 48.10 -35.60 -34.40
C ASP A 5 47.41 -36.70 -33.61
N GLY A 6 46.10 -36.81 -33.84
CA GLY A 6 45.28 -37.96 -33.49
C GLY A 6 43.80 -37.78 -33.80
N GLN A 7 43.42 -37.75 -35.05
CA GLN A 7 42.04 -38.00 -35.53
C GLN A 7 41.66 -39.46 -35.32
N HIS A 8 40.45 -39.76 -34.87
CA HIS A 8 39.75 -40.98 -35.19
C HIS A 8 38.27 -40.77 -35.44
N ASN A 9 37.95 -41.00 -36.71
CA ASN A 9 36.64 -41.09 -37.32
C ASN A 9 36.19 -42.57 -37.24
N HIS A 10 34.99 -42.82 -36.75
CA HIS A 10 34.29 -44.09 -37.06
C HIS A 10 32.83 -43.81 -37.37
N GLN A 11 32.54 -43.95 -38.66
CA GLN A 11 31.21 -44.23 -39.20
C GLN A 11 30.86 -45.71 -38.97
N HIS A 12 29.69 -45.99 -38.53
CA HIS A 12 28.97 -47.23 -38.79
C HIS A 12 27.51 -46.93 -39.08
N SER A 13 27.11 -47.19 -40.30
CA SER A 13 25.78 -47.35 -40.79
C SER A 13 25.32 -48.78 -40.53
N HIS A 14 24.08 -48.96 -40.02
CA HIS A 14 23.29 -50.12 -40.28
C HIS A 14 21.82 -49.71 -40.42
N ASP A 15 21.37 -49.97 -41.60
CA ASP A 15 20.01 -49.98 -42.11
C ASP A 15 19.38 -51.32 -41.69
N ASP A 16 18.18 -51.32 -41.14
CA ASP A 16 17.26 -52.43 -41.22
C ASP A 16 15.84 -51.95 -40.89
N GLY A 17 15.01 -51.99 -41.93
CA GLY A 17 13.58 -51.70 -41.86
C GLY A 17 12.79 -52.79 -41.18
N HIS A 18 11.80 -52.42 -40.45
CA HIS A 18 10.59 -53.19 -40.23
C HIS A 18 9.36 -52.29 -40.18
N ASP A 19 8.54 -52.52 -41.19
CA ASP A 19 7.19 -52.06 -41.35
C ASP A 19 6.26 -52.83 -40.41
N HIS A 20 5.49 -52.15 -39.56
CA HIS A 20 4.26 -52.64 -38.98
C HIS A 20 3.24 -51.53 -38.81
N SER A 21 2.25 -51.65 -39.67
CA SER A 21 0.97 -50.96 -39.63
C SER A 21 0.16 -51.28 -38.35
N ASP A 22 -0.74 -50.36 -38.09
CA ASP A 22 -1.95 -50.43 -37.24
C ASP A 22 -1.84 -50.08 -35.78
N SER A 23 -2.33 -48.90 -35.40
CA SER A 23 -3.59 -48.83 -34.64
C SER A 23 -3.92 -47.39 -34.25
N HIS A 24 -5.12 -47.03 -34.55
CA HIS A 24 -5.79 -45.81 -34.14
C HIS A 24 -5.68 -45.55 -32.63
N ASN A 25 -5.18 -44.38 -32.26
CA ASN A 25 -5.53 -43.79 -30.99
C ASN A 25 -5.77 -42.29 -31.18
N HIS A 26 -7.05 -41.96 -31.10
CA HIS A 26 -7.51 -40.58 -30.95
C HIS A 26 -6.88 -39.98 -29.67
N ALA A 27 -5.80 -39.25 -29.83
CA ALA A 27 -5.38 -38.31 -28.79
C ALA A 27 -6.37 -37.15 -28.83
N GLU A 28 -7.29 -37.11 -27.88
CA GLU A 28 -8.09 -35.94 -27.58
C GLU A 28 -7.14 -34.78 -27.37
N ALA A 29 -7.25 -33.78 -28.26
CA ALA A 29 -6.59 -32.52 -28.09
C ALA A 29 -7.05 -31.90 -26.78
N LEU A 30 -6.15 -31.79 -25.82
CA LEU A 30 -6.37 -31.02 -24.62
C LEU A 30 -6.84 -29.63 -25.03
N PRO A 31 -7.91 -29.09 -24.43
CA PRO A 31 -8.38 -27.76 -24.74
C PRO A 31 -7.25 -26.76 -24.41
N GLN A 32 -6.81 -26.00 -25.39
CA GLN A 32 -5.94 -24.86 -25.21
C GLN A 32 -6.59 -23.95 -24.19
N PRO A 33 -5.87 -23.43 -23.18
CA PRO A 33 -6.42 -22.45 -22.26
C PRO A 33 -6.81 -21.24 -23.11
N ASN A 34 -8.09 -20.99 -23.14
CA ASN A 34 -8.68 -19.82 -23.77
C ASN A 34 -8.13 -18.60 -23.02
N HIS A 35 -7.16 -17.90 -23.61
CA HIS A 35 -6.72 -16.59 -23.11
C HIS A 35 -7.83 -15.57 -23.42
N ASN A 36 -8.97 -15.74 -22.75
CA ASN A 36 -9.86 -14.64 -22.55
C ASN A 36 -9.11 -13.69 -21.61
N HIS A 37 -8.62 -12.58 -22.15
CA HIS A 37 -8.38 -11.37 -21.37
C HIS A 37 -9.71 -11.04 -20.69
N VAL A 38 -9.92 -11.58 -19.50
CA VAL A 38 -10.90 -11.06 -18.58
C VAL A 38 -10.38 -9.68 -18.26
N GLU A 39 -11.01 -8.65 -18.83
CA GLU A 39 -10.89 -7.29 -18.30
C GLU A 39 -11.26 -7.41 -16.83
N GLU A 40 -10.24 -7.39 -15.99
CA GLU A 40 -10.38 -7.45 -14.54
C GLU A 40 -11.17 -6.20 -14.15
N THR A 41 -12.47 -6.38 -13.97
CA THR A 41 -13.38 -5.28 -13.63
C THR A 41 -13.05 -4.88 -12.19
N THR A 42 -12.08 -4.00 -12.05
CA THR A 42 -11.70 -3.41 -10.79
C THR A 42 -12.91 -2.65 -10.23
N ARG A 43 -13.64 -3.25 -9.30
CA ARG A 43 -14.75 -2.58 -8.62
C ARG A 43 -14.16 -1.53 -7.68
N VAL A 44 -14.19 -0.28 -8.12
CA VAL A 44 -13.87 0.85 -7.25
C VAL A 44 -14.95 0.96 -6.19
N LEU A 45 -14.56 0.95 -4.93
CA LEU A 45 -15.48 1.21 -3.82
C LEU A 45 -16.09 2.60 -3.98
N SER A 46 -17.39 2.65 -4.18
CA SER A 46 -18.13 3.90 -4.29
C SER A 46 -18.80 4.21 -2.95
N LEU A 47 -18.00 4.69 -2.00
CA LEU A 47 -18.55 5.27 -0.79
C LEU A 47 -18.94 6.73 -1.05
N LYS A 48 -19.98 7.21 -0.36
CA LYS A 48 -20.46 8.58 -0.52
C LYS A 48 -19.34 9.56 -0.16
N SER A 49 -19.03 10.48 -1.05
CA SER A 49 -18.05 11.54 -0.80
C SER A 49 -18.45 12.35 0.44
N VAL A 50 -17.48 12.61 1.30
CA VAL A 50 -17.63 13.42 2.50
C VAL A 50 -17.01 14.78 2.22
N ASP A 51 -17.71 15.87 2.55
CA ASP A 51 -17.07 17.20 2.54
C ASP A 51 -16.06 17.29 3.69
N ALA A 52 -14.81 17.59 3.34
CA ALA A 52 -13.69 17.56 4.29
C ALA A 52 -13.81 18.65 5.38
N LYS A 53 -14.36 19.83 5.01
CA LYS A 53 -14.54 20.94 5.95
C LYS A 53 -15.69 20.65 6.91
N ASP A 54 -16.82 20.17 6.39
CA ASP A 54 -17.96 19.79 7.21
C ASP A 54 -17.58 18.66 8.16
N PHE A 55 -16.84 17.66 7.66
CA PHE A 55 -16.32 16.60 8.52
C PHE A 55 -15.41 17.14 9.65
N ALA A 56 -14.46 18.04 9.32
CA ALA A 56 -13.59 18.64 10.34
C ALA A 56 -14.38 19.34 11.45
N ASN A 57 -15.52 19.99 11.10
CA ASN A 57 -16.40 20.64 12.06
C ASN A 57 -17.16 19.65 12.97
N THR A 58 -17.29 18.39 12.56
CA THR A 58 -17.91 17.33 13.40
C THR A 58 -16.94 16.69 14.41
N VAL A 59 -15.64 16.92 14.25
CA VAL A 59 -14.64 16.37 15.15
C VAL A 59 -14.65 17.13 16.46
N ASN A 60 -15.13 16.48 17.51
CA ASN A 60 -15.22 17.06 18.84
C ASN A 60 -14.07 16.55 19.74
N ILE A 61 -12.87 17.04 19.46
CA ILE A 61 -11.67 16.79 20.27
C ILE A 61 -11.22 18.13 20.89
N ASP A 62 -11.26 18.21 22.21
CA ASP A 62 -10.78 19.38 22.92
C ASP A 62 -9.29 19.63 22.64
N GLU A 63 -8.93 20.86 22.30
CA GLU A 63 -7.57 21.21 21.90
C GLU A 63 -6.56 20.99 23.04
N ARG A 64 -6.93 21.37 24.26
CA ARG A 64 -6.06 21.20 25.44
C ARG A 64 -5.83 19.71 25.73
N HIS A 65 -6.88 18.89 25.58
CA HIS A 65 -6.77 17.45 25.76
C HIS A 65 -5.82 16.85 24.70
N ALA A 66 -6.00 17.23 23.43
CA ALA A 66 -5.12 16.80 22.33
C ALA A 66 -3.66 17.24 22.54
N ASP A 67 -3.43 18.44 23.07
CA ASP A 67 -2.09 18.94 23.35
C ASP A 67 -1.42 18.20 24.53
N LEU A 68 -2.18 17.80 25.54
CA LEU A 68 -1.66 16.93 26.60
C LEU A 68 -1.27 15.56 26.06
N PHE A 69 -2.11 14.98 25.21
CA PHE A 69 -1.79 13.74 24.49
C PHE A 69 -0.54 13.89 23.62
N GLY A 70 -0.41 15.02 22.91
CA GLY A 70 0.74 15.33 22.06
C GLY A 70 2.10 15.39 22.79
N ARG A 71 2.10 15.53 24.13
CA ARG A 71 3.33 15.53 24.95
C ARG A 71 3.82 14.15 25.33
N LEU A 72 2.99 13.11 25.18
CA LEU A 72 3.41 11.74 25.43
C LEU A 72 4.51 11.35 24.43
N LEU A 73 5.39 10.46 24.86
CA LEU A 73 6.42 9.90 23.99
C LEU A 73 5.88 8.70 23.24
N VAL A 74 6.35 8.55 22.03
CA VAL A 74 6.04 7.44 21.13
C VAL A 74 7.32 6.98 20.47
N GLN A 75 7.44 5.68 20.22
CA GLN A 75 8.47 5.16 19.32
C GLN A 75 7.88 5.07 17.92
N ASN A 76 8.49 5.79 16.97
CA ASN A 76 8.09 5.75 15.58
C ASN A 76 8.58 4.47 14.90
N ILE A 77 8.18 4.26 13.63
CA ILE A 77 8.51 3.05 12.87
C ILE A 77 10.03 2.85 12.65
N ASP A 78 10.82 3.91 12.75
CA ASP A 78 12.28 3.87 12.64
C ASP A 78 12.95 3.59 13.99
N GLY A 79 12.17 3.36 15.05
CA GLY A 79 12.65 3.10 16.39
C GLY A 79 13.05 4.35 17.19
N ARG A 80 12.86 5.55 16.63
CA ARG A 80 13.15 6.82 17.32
C ARG A 80 12.05 7.16 18.32
N ILE A 81 12.44 7.57 19.51
CA ILE A 81 11.52 8.07 20.54
C ILE A 81 11.34 9.57 20.35
N GLU A 82 10.10 10.00 20.19
CA GLU A 82 9.74 11.40 19.97
C GLU A 82 8.40 11.75 20.60
N PRO A 83 8.07 13.04 20.82
CA PRO A 83 6.74 13.44 21.24
C PRO A 83 5.69 13.12 20.16
N ILE A 84 4.49 12.70 20.58
CA ILE A 84 3.35 12.47 19.68
C ILE A 84 3.05 13.69 18.81
N ASN A 85 3.22 14.91 19.31
CA ASN A 85 3.07 16.14 18.54
C ASN A 85 3.98 16.16 17.30
N THR A 86 5.24 15.72 17.43
CA THR A 86 6.20 15.64 16.32
C THR A 86 5.69 14.65 15.27
N LEU A 87 5.36 13.45 15.70
CA LEU A 87 4.78 12.42 14.84
C LEU A 87 3.51 12.90 14.14
N ALA A 88 2.59 13.53 14.87
CA ALA A 88 1.34 14.07 14.33
C ALA A 88 1.57 15.08 13.20
N LEU A 89 2.52 16.00 13.39
CA LEU A 89 2.92 16.97 12.38
C LEU A 89 3.57 16.31 11.16
N GLU A 90 4.44 15.33 11.37
CA GLU A 90 5.10 14.59 10.29
C GLU A 90 4.08 13.85 9.41
N ILE A 91 3.13 13.12 10.04
CA ILE A 91 2.07 12.40 9.31
C ILE A 91 1.17 13.40 8.56
N LEU A 92 0.69 14.43 9.23
CA LEU A 92 -0.22 15.39 8.60
C LEU A 92 0.44 16.15 7.44
N ARG A 93 1.71 16.56 7.59
CA ARG A 93 2.49 17.16 6.49
C ARG A 93 2.68 16.18 5.33
N LYS A 94 3.00 14.92 5.63
CA LYS A 94 3.20 13.87 4.60
C LYS A 94 1.93 13.63 3.81
N VAL A 95 0.81 13.44 4.48
CA VAL A 95 -0.48 13.07 3.86
C VAL A 95 -1.18 14.28 3.25
N HIS A 96 -1.33 15.36 4.04
CA HIS A 96 -2.14 16.53 3.68
C HIS A 96 -1.34 17.69 3.07
N GLY A 97 -0.04 17.73 3.33
CA GLY A 97 0.84 18.79 2.86
C GLY A 97 0.74 20.09 3.66
N LYS A 98 0.03 20.09 4.81
CA LYS A 98 -0.15 21.23 5.70
C LYS A 98 0.00 20.79 7.16
N GLU A 99 0.08 21.77 8.07
CA GLU A 99 0.21 21.53 9.53
C GLU A 99 -1.13 21.49 10.27
N LYS A 100 -2.22 21.84 9.58
CA LYS A 100 -3.59 21.80 10.08
C LYS A 100 -4.52 21.19 9.04
N PHE A 101 -5.52 20.49 9.52
CA PHE A 101 -6.64 20.03 8.71
C PHE A 101 -7.87 20.88 9.06
N TYR A 102 -8.13 21.91 8.26
CA TYR A 102 -9.13 22.95 8.53
C TYR A 102 -8.94 23.58 9.91
N ASN A 103 -9.91 23.40 10.81
CA ASN A 103 -9.88 23.92 12.19
C ASN A 103 -9.12 23.00 13.17
N LEU A 104 -8.71 21.80 12.74
CA LEU A 104 -8.01 20.85 13.60
C LEU A 104 -6.49 21.04 13.53
N ASN A 105 -5.84 21.14 14.69
CA ASN A 105 -4.39 21.02 14.77
C ASN A 105 -3.93 19.54 14.58
N ALA A 106 -2.63 19.31 14.44
CA ALA A 106 -2.09 17.98 14.18
C ALA A 106 -2.39 16.99 15.31
N ASN A 107 -2.40 17.42 16.57
CA ASN A 107 -2.74 16.57 17.71
C ASN A 107 -4.19 16.14 17.71
N GLN A 108 -5.12 17.08 17.39
CA GLN A 108 -6.55 16.77 17.26
C GLN A 108 -6.80 15.82 16.09
N PHE A 109 -6.12 16.05 14.95
CA PHE A 109 -6.18 15.14 13.80
C PHE A 109 -5.74 13.73 14.20
N LEU A 110 -4.53 13.57 14.75
CA LEU A 110 -3.98 12.26 15.13
C LEU A 110 -4.88 11.55 16.12
N LEU A 111 -5.30 12.23 17.20
CA LEU A 111 -6.15 11.65 18.24
C LEU A 111 -7.52 11.24 17.68
N SER A 112 -8.13 12.06 16.81
CA SER A 112 -9.39 11.74 16.15
C SER A 112 -9.25 10.53 15.22
N ALA A 113 -8.20 10.49 14.41
CA ALA A 113 -7.96 9.39 13.48
C ALA A 113 -7.69 8.07 14.19
N SER A 114 -6.93 8.10 15.29
CA SER A 114 -6.63 6.91 16.09
C SER A 114 -7.84 6.39 16.87
N THR A 115 -8.75 7.26 17.29
CA THR A 115 -9.94 6.85 18.09
C THR A 115 -11.16 6.54 17.22
N ASN A 116 -11.23 7.07 16.01
CA ASN A 116 -12.34 6.88 15.06
C ASN A 116 -11.85 6.62 13.63
N PRO A 117 -11.02 5.58 13.41
CA PRO A 117 -10.36 5.36 12.12
C PRO A 117 -11.33 5.26 10.95
N PHE A 118 -12.47 4.59 11.14
CA PHE A 118 -13.47 4.38 10.10
C PHE A 118 -14.07 5.67 9.53
N LYS A 119 -14.14 6.72 10.32
CA LYS A 119 -14.63 8.01 9.82
C LYS A 119 -13.65 8.69 8.87
N TRP A 120 -12.37 8.38 8.98
CA TRP A 120 -11.31 9.03 8.21
C TRP A 120 -11.03 8.41 6.84
N VAL A 121 -11.43 7.14 6.61
CA VAL A 121 -11.16 6.45 5.33
C VAL A 121 -11.76 7.15 4.12
N ASN A 122 -12.91 7.82 4.29
CA ASN A 122 -13.64 8.53 3.23
C ASN A 122 -13.35 10.03 3.17
N VAL A 123 -12.56 10.56 4.09
CA VAL A 123 -12.28 11.99 4.16
C VAL A 123 -11.25 12.37 3.10
N PRO A 124 -11.50 13.39 2.25
CA PRO A 124 -10.52 13.86 1.27
C PRO A 124 -9.39 14.63 1.95
N ILE A 125 -8.43 13.88 2.52
CA ILE A 125 -7.28 14.43 3.25
C ILE A 125 -5.97 14.22 2.50
N VAL A 126 -5.89 13.20 1.61
CA VAL A 126 -4.66 12.85 0.92
C VAL A 126 -4.39 13.80 -0.22
N LYS A 127 -3.31 14.57 -0.13
CA LYS A 127 -2.90 15.52 -1.18
C LYS A 127 -2.40 14.77 -2.41
N VAL A 128 -3.08 15.01 -3.54
CA VAL A 128 -2.69 14.53 -4.86
C VAL A 128 -2.02 15.68 -5.60
N ASN A 129 -0.76 15.49 -5.99
CA ASN A 129 -0.05 16.47 -6.82
C ASN A 129 -0.48 16.29 -8.29
N GLY A 130 -0.64 17.38 -9.05
CA GLY A 130 -1.06 17.35 -10.46
C GLY A 130 -0.08 16.65 -11.42
N LYS A 131 0.98 16.03 -10.90
CA LYS A 131 2.04 15.39 -11.69
C LYS A 131 1.64 14.06 -12.33
N GLY A 132 0.47 13.52 -11.96
CA GLY A 132 -0.05 12.25 -12.50
C GLY A 132 -0.74 12.40 -13.87
N GLY A 133 -1.08 13.63 -14.29
CA GLY A 133 -1.91 13.90 -15.46
C GLY A 133 -3.41 13.80 -15.14
N GLU A 134 -4.25 14.38 -16.00
CA GLU A 134 -5.71 14.50 -15.78
C GLU A 134 -6.38 13.14 -15.60
N SER A 135 -6.10 12.17 -16.47
CA SER A 135 -6.73 10.85 -16.40
C SER A 135 -6.47 10.12 -15.09
N VAL A 136 -5.29 10.31 -14.48
CA VAL A 136 -4.97 9.71 -13.19
C VAL A 136 -5.64 10.48 -12.05
N ILE A 137 -5.69 11.81 -12.13
CA ILE A 137 -6.41 12.64 -11.16
C ILE A 137 -7.89 12.27 -11.12
N ASP A 138 -8.51 12.08 -12.29
CA ASP A 138 -9.92 11.62 -12.40
C ASP A 138 -10.10 10.22 -11.82
N LYS A 139 -9.17 9.27 -12.13
CA LYS A 139 -9.18 7.92 -11.56
C LYS A 139 -9.13 7.93 -10.03
N LEU A 140 -8.36 8.85 -9.45
CA LEU A 140 -8.23 9.04 -8.01
C LEU A 140 -9.38 9.84 -7.40
N LYS A 141 -10.33 10.32 -8.19
CA LYS A 141 -11.46 11.15 -7.76
C LYS A 141 -11.04 12.32 -6.87
N ALA A 142 -9.93 12.98 -7.23
CA ALA A 142 -9.45 14.13 -6.48
C ALA A 142 -10.43 15.30 -6.61
N ASP A 143 -10.63 16.01 -5.49
CA ASP A 143 -11.48 17.21 -5.48
C ASP A 143 -10.80 18.40 -6.19
N ALA A 144 -11.53 19.51 -6.33
CA ALA A 144 -11.03 20.72 -6.98
C ALA A 144 -9.79 21.34 -6.28
N ASN A 145 -9.54 20.98 -5.02
CA ASN A 145 -8.38 21.41 -4.25
C ASN A 145 -7.21 20.42 -4.37
N GLY A 146 -7.38 19.33 -5.10
CA GLY A 146 -6.40 18.27 -5.30
C GLY A 146 -6.25 17.36 -4.08
N TYR A 147 -7.33 17.04 -3.40
CA TYR A 147 -7.36 16.06 -2.33
C TYR A 147 -8.25 14.88 -2.69
N THR A 148 -7.86 13.70 -2.24
CA THR A 148 -8.64 12.49 -2.36
C THR A 148 -8.75 11.77 -1.01
N SER A 149 -9.66 10.81 -0.91
CA SER A 149 -9.79 9.96 0.27
C SER A 149 -8.93 8.70 0.14
N MET A 150 -8.62 8.07 1.27
CA MET A 150 -7.90 6.80 1.29
C MET A 150 -8.62 5.71 0.47
N VAL A 151 -9.94 5.65 0.57
CA VAL A 151 -10.76 4.68 -0.17
C VAL A 151 -10.61 4.81 -1.69
N ASN A 152 -10.45 6.03 -2.21
CA ASN A 152 -10.25 6.25 -3.64
C ASN A 152 -8.85 5.84 -4.14
N LEU A 153 -7.91 5.59 -3.22
CA LEU A 153 -6.58 5.05 -3.52
C LEU A 153 -6.57 3.53 -3.57
N LEU A 154 -7.69 2.88 -3.24
CA LEU A 154 -7.82 1.44 -3.17
C LEU A 154 -8.75 0.93 -4.27
N ALA A 155 -8.45 -0.25 -4.77
CA ALA A 155 -9.27 -1.01 -5.69
C ALA A 155 -9.49 -2.42 -5.14
N MET A 156 -10.69 -2.97 -5.35
CA MET A 156 -10.98 -4.36 -4.98
C MET A 156 -10.39 -5.30 -6.01
N ASN A 157 -9.68 -6.30 -5.55
CA ASN A 157 -9.21 -7.40 -6.38
C ASN A 157 -10.31 -8.44 -6.59
N SER A 158 -10.09 -9.36 -7.53
CA SER A 158 -11.01 -10.48 -7.82
C SER A 158 -11.22 -11.43 -6.63
N ASP A 159 -10.24 -11.52 -5.75
CA ASP A 159 -10.27 -12.33 -4.51
C ASP A 159 -10.95 -11.62 -3.32
N GLY A 160 -11.44 -10.40 -3.53
CA GLY A 160 -12.08 -9.58 -2.50
C GLY A 160 -11.11 -8.78 -1.63
N GLY A 161 -9.81 -8.86 -1.87
CA GLY A 161 -8.82 -8.03 -1.21
C GLY A 161 -8.79 -6.60 -1.78
N ALA A 162 -8.20 -5.67 -1.03
CA ALA A 162 -7.97 -4.31 -1.50
C ALA A 162 -6.48 -4.09 -1.82
N ALA A 163 -6.21 -3.44 -2.95
CA ALA A 163 -4.88 -3.07 -3.37
C ALA A 163 -4.81 -1.60 -3.77
N PHE A 164 -3.61 -1.05 -3.79
CA PHE A 164 -3.39 0.29 -4.31
C PHE A 164 -3.84 0.39 -5.78
N ILE A 165 -4.69 1.36 -6.11
CA ILE A 165 -5.30 1.51 -7.44
C ILE A 165 -4.27 1.72 -8.58
N LEU A 166 -3.03 2.12 -8.24
CA LEU A 166 -1.90 2.27 -9.15
C LEU A 166 -0.79 1.24 -8.82
N ALA A 167 -1.15 0.03 -8.35
CA ALA A 167 -0.19 -0.99 -7.92
C ALA A 167 0.80 -1.37 -9.02
N ASP A 168 0.33 -1.57 -10.26
CA ASP A 168 1.18 -1.91 -11.41
C ASP A 168 2.17 -0.78 -11.76
N ASP A 169 1.69 0.47 -11.69
CA ASP A 169 2.54 1.65 -11.91
C ASP A 169 3.61 1.74 -10.81
N TYR A 170 3.22 1.48 -9.57
CA TYR A 170 4.13 1.45 -8.44
C TYR A 170 5.21 0.37 -8.61
N GLN A 171 4.84 -0.86 -8.99
CA GLN A 171 5.80 -1.93 -9.21
C GLN A 171 6.80 -1.57 -10.32
N ARG A 172 6.32 -0.98 -11.42
CA ARG A 172 7.20 -0.51 -12.51
C ARG A 172 8.13 0.61 -12.06
N ALA A 173 7.63 1.57 -11.26
CA ALA A 173 8.42 2.67 -10.72
C ALA A 173 9.49 2.19 -9.73
N PHE A 174 9.11 1.26 -8.84
CA PHE A 174 9.98 0.69 -7.82
C PHE A 174 11.13 -0.14 -8.41
N ALA A 175 10.90 -0.84 -9.51
CA ALA A 175 11.92 -1.62 -10.22
C ALA A 175 12.99 -0.75 -10.90
N LYS A 176 12.75 0.55 -11.08
CA LYS A 176 13.72 1.49 -11.70
C LYS A 176 14.73 1.97 -10.68
N LYS A 177 15.97 2.24 -11.17
CA LYS A 177 16.94 2.97 -10.35
C LYS A 177 16.44 4.41 -10.10
N PRO A 178 16.75 5.04 -8.97
CA PRO A 178 16.29 6.40 -8.67
C PRO A 178 16.60 7.46 -9.74
N ALA A 179 17.73 7.30 -10.43
CA ALA A 179 18.12 8.21 -11.54
C ALA A 179 17.23 8.05 -12.79
N ASP A 180 16.63 6.88 -12.98
CA ASP A 180 15.83 6.56 -14.16
C ASP A 180 14.32 6.79 -13.92
N GLN A 181 13.94 7.18 -12.69
CA GLN A 181 12.57 7.46 -12.32
C GLN A 181 12.10 8.79 -12.92
N THR A 182 11.00 8.71 -13.65
CA THR A 182 10.30 9.88 -14.20
C THR A 182 9.57 10.68 -13.13
N THR A 183 9.04 11.83 -13.47
CA THR A 183 8.16 12.62 -12.59
C THR A 183 6.92 11.83 -12.19
N TYR A 184 6.36 11.04 -13.11
CA TYR A 184 5.22 10.16 -12.86
C TYR A 184 5.58 9.02 -11.90
N ASP A 185 6.72 8.35 -12.08
CA ASP A 185 7.17 7.30 -11.18
C ASP A 185 7.29 7.81 -9.73
N LYS A 186 7.90 8.98 -9.55
CA LYS A 186 8.03 9.62 -8.24
C LYS A 186 6.67 10.02 -7.64
N PHE A 187 5.75 10.48 -8.48
CA PHE A 187 4.39 10.77 -8.06
C PHE A 187 3.66 9.52 -7.53
N VAL A 188 3.73 8.40 -8.26
CA VAL A 188 3.09 7.15 -7.86
C VAL A 188 3.69 6.61 -6.56
N MET A 189 5.02 6.66 -6.42
CA MET A 189 5.71 6.25 -5.19
C MET A 189 5.30 7.13 -4.00
N GLU A 190 5.29 8.47 -4.17
CA GLU A 190 4.84 9.42 -3.13
C GLU A 190 3.40 9.14 -2.70
N LEU A 191 2.53 8.83 -3.65
CA LEU A 191 1.12 8.55 -3.36
C LEU A 191 0.95 7.23 -2.60
N ASN A 192 1.71 6.19 -2.95
CA ASN A 192 1.75 4.94 -2.20
C ASN A 192 2.26 5.14 -0.76
N ASP A 193 3.29 5.97 -0.57
CA ASP A 193 3.80 6.30 0.76
C ASP A 193 2.76 7.02 1.63
N LYS A 194 1.93 7.89 1.02
CA LYS A 194 0.81 8.55 1.72
C LYS A 194 -0.29 7.56 2.09
N LEU A 195 -0.63 6.65 1.18
CA LEU A 195 -1.57 5.58 1.46
C LEU A 195 -1.08 4.72 2.63
N TYR A 196 0.18 4.29 2.59
CA TYR A 196 0.79 3.50 3.66
C TYR A 196 0.78 4.25 5.00
N ALA A 197 1.12 5.55 5.00
CA ALA A 197 1.06 6.37 6.22
C ALA A 197 -0.37 6.44 6.79
N MET A 198 -1.38 6.59 5.94
CA MET A 198 -2.78 6.57 6.39
C MET A 198 -3.17 5.19 6.95
N GLN A 199 -2.78 4.10 6.30
CA GLN A 199 -3.04 2.75 6.81
C GLN A 199 -2.43 2.55 8.19
N GLN A 200 -1.14 2.84 8.35
CA GLN A 200 -0.44 2.71 9.64
C GLN A 200 -1.10 3.56 10.75
N LEU A 201 -1.55 4.76 10.39
CA LEU A 201 -2.25 5.64 11.33
C LEU A 201 -3.59 5.02 11.78
N LEU A 202 -4.41 4.60 10.81
CA LEU A 202 -5.75 4.08 11.09
C LEU A 202 -5.72 2.71 11.76
N ASP A 203 -4.66 1.92 11.53
CA ASP A 203 -4.40 0.65 12.19
C ASP A 203 -3.77 0.82 13.59
N GLY A 204 -3.50 2.06 14.01
CA GLY A 204 -2.89 2.37 15.30
C GLY A 204 -1.40 2.03 15.41
N GLN A 205 -0.74 1.63 14.31
CA GLN A 205 0.65 1.19 14.31
C GLN A 205 1.64 2.30 14.69
N TYR A 206 1.27 3.56 14.53
CA TYR A 206 2.09 4.70 14.94
C TYR A 206 2.09 4.95 16.45
N LEU A 207 1.18 4.34 17.22
CA LEU A 207 1.05 4.60 18.65
C LEU A 207 1.82 3.60 19.51
N GLY A 208 3.09 3.36 19.19
CA GLY A 208 4.02 2.64 20.05
C GLY A 208 4.34 3.42 21.31
N ILE A 209 3.39 3.46 22.29
CA ILE A 209 3.49 4.27 23.51
C ILE A 209 3.85 3.46 24.75
N LEU A 210 3.86 2.14 24.65
CA LEU A 210 4.18 1.26 25.77
C LEU A 210 5.52 0.57 25.54
N PRO A 211 6.57 0.90 26.32
CA PRO A 211 7.82 0.15 26.26
C PRO A 211 7.63 -1.28 26.74
N LEU A 212 8.18 -2.26 26.03
CA LEU A 212 8.20 -3.65 26.43
C LEU A 212 9.29 -3.90 27.49
N PRO A 213 8.94 -4.23 28.75
CA PRO A 213 9.94 -4.49 29.77
C PRO A 213 10.82 -5.70 29.42
N GLY A 214 12.13 -5.51 29.46
CA GLY A 214 13.10 -6.59 29.21
C GLY A 214 13.31 -6.94 27.74
N ASP A 215 12.70 -6.24 26.80
CA ASP A 215 13.00 -6.42 25.39
C ASP A 215 14.40 -5.87 25.06
N LYS A 216 15.23 -6.72 24.42
CA LYS A 216 16.62 -6.37 24.07
C LYS A 216 16.73 -5.26 23.01
N ASN A 217 15.68 -5.09 22.22
CA ASN A 217 15.62 -4.09 21.16
C ASN A 217 15.00 -2.77 21.64
N ASN A 218 14.61 -2.69 22.91
CA ASN A 218 13.87 -1.55 23.47
C ASN A 218 12.63 -1.18 22.65
N SER A 219 11.91 -2.18 22.15
CA SER A 219 10.71 -1.98 21.33
C SER A 219 9.56 -1.47 22.18
N TRP A 220 8.80 -0.55 21.59
CA TRP A 220 7.55 -0.05 22.15
C TRP A 220 6.40 -0.56 21.31
N VAL A 221 5.27 -0.82 21.95
CA VAL A 221 4.09 -1.39 21.28
C VAL A 221 2.92 -0.45 21.31
N ALA A 222 2.09 -0.58 20.28
CA ALA A 222 0.83 0.15 20.18
C ALA A 222 -0.24 -0.46 21.10
N MET A 223 -1.20 0.35 21.51
CA MET A 223 -2.39 -0.10 22.21
C MET A 223 -3.50 -0.45 21.21
N PRO A 224 -4.33 -1.46 21.51
CA PRO A 224 -4.23 -2.40 22.63
C PRO A 224 -3.23 -3.52 22.33
N TYR A 225 -2.34 -3.76 23.28
CA TYR A 225 -1.39 -4.87 23.23
C TYR A 225 -2.02 -6.08 23.94
N THR A 226 -2.17 -7.19 23.23
CA THR A 226 -2.52 -8.48 23.82
C THR A 226 -1.27 -9.36 23.90
N PRO A 227 -0.73 -9.63 25.11
CA PRO A 227 0.55 -10.35 25.26
C PRO A 227 0.56 -11.76 24.69
N ALA A 228 -0.61 -12.39 24.50
CA ALA A 228 -0.74 -13.79 24.11
C ALA A 228 -0.46 -14.07 22.64
N ASP A 229 -0.68 -13.13 21.73
CA ASP A 229 -0.76 -13.44 20.31
C ASP A 229 0.19 -12.64 19.41
N ASN A 230 0.85 -11.58 19.88
CA ASN A 230 1.59 -10.61 19.05
C ASN A 230 0.82 -10.19 17.76
N GLN A 231 -0.49 -10.41 17.76
CA GLN A 231 -1.37 -10.07 16.66
C GLN A 231 -1.88 -8.65 16.90
N PRO A 232 -1.69 -7.72 15.96
CA PRO A 232 -2.42 -6.47 15.99
C PRO A 232 -3.91 -6.80 15.97
N LEU A 233 -4.71 -6.09 16.75
CA LEU A 233 -6.16 -6.15 16.61
C LEU A 233 -6.49 -5.93 15.14
N THR A 234 -7.42 -6.75 14.65
CA THR A 234 -7.89 -6.78 13.27
C THR A 234 -7.88 -5.40 12.64
N ASN A 235 -7.08 -5.28 11.59
CA ASN A 235 -6.93 -4.08 10.79
C ASN A 235 -8.33 -3.47 10.53
N PRO A 236 -8.66 -2.28 11.06
CA PRO A 236 -9.96 -1.68 10.85
C PRO A 236 -10.26 -1.44 9.37
N VAL A 237 -9.25 -1.28 8.53
CA VAL A 237 -9.41 -1.16 7.07
C VAL A 237 -9.89 -2.47 6.46
N ALA A 238 -9.42 -3.62 6.95
CA ALA A 238 -9.86 -4.93 6.49
C ALA A 238 -11.35 -5.22 6.80
N MET A 239 -11.98 -4.47 7.71
CA MET A 239 -13.41 -4.61 8.01
C MET A 239 -14.32 -3.88 7.01
N TYR A 240 -13.75 -3.07 6.10
CA TYR A 240 -14.51 -2.41 5.03
C TYR A 240 -14.50 -3.18 3.71
N PHE A 241 -13.72 -4.24 3.64
CA PHE A 241 -13.55 -5.12 2.50
C PHE A 241 -13.83 -6.58 2.91
#